data_532d8295ff3d96bd8a33331e426cba69
#
_entry.id   532d8295ff3d96bd8a33331e426cba69
#
_cell.length_a   1.000
_cell.length_b   1.000
_cell.length_c   1.000
_cell.angle_alpha   90.00
_cell.angle_beta   90.00
_cell.angle_gamma   90.00
#
_symmetry.space_group_name_H-M   'P 1'
#
loop_
_entity.id
_entity.type
_entity.pdbx_description
1 polymer ?
#
loop_
_entity_poly.entity_id
_entity_poly.type
_entity_poly.pdbx_seq_one_letter_code
_entity_poly.pdbx_strand_id
1 'polypeptide(L)'
;MMSQLSQVRHSRHQWQHKATQRADQNRYGRKQLARIKHERDRATTALKEAQARLGHLEAQSQGLAVQHKVDLVFLALQLFLVARIGFRAVSRVLSLLAVALGIQKAPCPQTVINWVTRLAIVRMQPVYMLKGSGLSQAPFSNGLIWMIDVTIALGAGKIVAVLALDAQHHLTETAPGLPQVRCLAVAVAASWTGDTLADLLRRLIAVMGRPAAYLKDAGSDLHKAIDVLDAQGLASPAIDDISHAVATMLKRRYHAHPKFATFVSACGRVSGKLKHTLLACLAPPSVHTKARFMNVHRLVTWADRLLTLSPAGGAKAGSTLAKLRACLDALPSCKALIERFREDAIPLLACQKLLKTQGLSHDTLAQCAPLIDTIPSQAVRREFAGYLQYQLETAKTLGLDQVGLPLSSDAIESLFGVAKHHGVGETQDAARIALRLPAFCGLPTREEAEQVLDVSVARQQEVTGPIISLTKQRREVLGHPERLERLSITQGLPRVELIASSKNRSNHQNIVNLSNNYEALYGPQLRNSTGHRLLANAASPGRRETALTS
;
A
#
# COMPACT_ATOMS: atom_id res chain seq x y z
N MET A 1 71.87 23.29 33.89
CA MET A 1 71.93 21.83 33.66
C MET A 1 70.78 21.05 34.29
N MET A 2 70.36 21.32 35.52
CA MET A 2 69.26 20.58 36.16
C MET A 2 67.88 20.70 35.44
N SER A 3 67.55 21.83 34.85
CA SER A 3 66.27 22.08 34.17
C SER A 3 66.13 21.29 32.83
N GLN A 4 67.20 21.15 32.09
CA GLN A 4 67.19 20.39 30.84
C GLN A 4 67.03 18.87 31.07
N LEU A 5 67.66 18.34 32.11
CA LEU A 5 67.50 16.94 32.52
C LEU A 5 66.06 16.62 32.97
N SER A 6 65.40 17.57 33.63
CA SER A 6 64.00 17.45 34.04
C SER A 6 63.07 17.40 32.81
N GLN A 7 63.28 18.28 31.81
CA GLN A 7 62.51 18.30 30.59
C GLN A 7 62.68 17.01 29.76
N VAL A 8 63.90 16.49 29.66
CA VAL A 8 64.18 15.24 28.98
C VAL A 8 63.52 14.05 29.69
N ARG A 9 63.53 13.99 31.03
CA ARG A 9 62.81 12.96 31.80
C ARG A 9 61.30 13.07 31.56
N HIS A 10 60.71 14.25 31.58
CA HIS A 10 59.29 14.47 31.33
C HIS A 10 58.88 14.05 29.92
N SER A 11 59.67 14.43 28.93
CA SER A 11 59.46 14.02 27.52
C SER A 11 59.53 12.48 27.37
N ARG A 12 60.55 11.83 28.02
CA ARG A 12 60.72 10.38 28.01
C ARG A 12 59.50 9.68 28.63
N HIS A 13 58.95 10.18 29.74
CA HIS A 13 57.72 9.65 30.36
C HIS A 13 56.51 9.78 29.47
N GLN A 14 56.34 10.94 28.80
CA GLN A 14 55.26 11.14 27.82
C GLN A 14 55.37 10.14 26.65
N TRP A 15 56.58 9.94 26.14
CA TRP A 15 56.79 8.99 25.04
C TRP A 15 56.54 7.54 25.50
N GLN A 16 56.95 7.15 26.67
CA GLN A 16 56.65 5.85 27.25
C GLN A 16 55.14 5.65 27.40
N HIS A 17 54.43 6.64 27.96
CA HIS A 17 52.98 6.58 28.09
C HIS A 17 52.27 6.46 26.73
N LYS A 18 52.66 7.27 25.71
CA LYS A 18 52.12 7.14 24.34
C LYS A 18 52.44 5.77 23.70
N ALA A 19 53.64 5.24 23.95
CA ALA A 19 54.03 3.94 23.45
C ALA A 19 53.17 2.82 24.04
N THR A 20 52.93 2.90 25.38
CA THR A 20 52.04 1.93 26.09
C THR A 20 50.60 2.03 25.55
N GLN A 21 50.05 3.22 25.42
CA GLN A 21 48.72 3.43 24.86
C GLN A 21 48.59 2.85 23.45
N ARG A 22 49.60 3.10 22.59
CA ARG A 22 49.59 2.53 21.22
C ARG A 22 49.71 1.00 21.24
N ALA A 23 50.51 0.46 22.13
CA ALA A 23 50.63 -0.99 22.30
C ALA A 23 49.32 -1.64 22.76
N ASP A 24 48.61 -0.99 23.69
CA ASP A 24 47.30 -1.47 24.17
C ASP A 24 46.20 -1.32 23.08
N GLN A 25 46.18 -0.22 22.35
CA GLN A 25 45.29 -0.06 21.20
C GLN A 25 45.55 -1.12 20.10
N ASN A 26 46.82 -1.40 19.84
CA ASN A 26 47.21 -2.42 18.87
C ASN A 26 46.85 -3.84 19.37
N ARG A 27 46.98 -4.08 20.69
CA ARG A 27 46.56 -5.36 21.30
C ARG A 27 45.07 -5.55 21.25
N TYR A 28 44.32 -4.48 21.56
CA TYR A 28 42.85 -4.46 21.43
C TYR A 28 42.42 -4.68 19.99
N GLY A 29 43.01 -3.94 19.02
CA GLY A 29 42.73 -4.10 17.60
C GLY A 29 43.02 -5.52 17.10
N ARG A 30 44.13 -6.13 17.52
CA ARG A 30 44.43 -7.55 17.19
C ARG A 30 43.41 -8.52 17.77
N LYS A 31 42.96 -8.30 19.03
CA LYS A 31 41.89 -9.13 19.62
C LYS A 31 40.58 -9.01 18.87
N GLN A 32 40.18 -7.78 18.47
CA GLN A 32 38.98 -7.54 17.66
C GLN A 32 39.10 -8.18 16.28
N LEU A 33 40.23 -8.03 15.60
CA LEU A 33 40.49 -8.68 14.32
C LEU A 33 40.46 -10.21 14.39
N ALA A 34 41.03 -10.77 15.45
CA ALA A 34 40.99 -12.22 15.70
C ALA A 34 39.56 -12.72 15.92
N ARG A 35 38.76 -11.94 16.68
CA ARG A 35 37.35 -12.25 16.92
C ARG A 35 36.53 -12.20 15.62
N ILE A 36 36.69 -11.12 14.81
CA ILE A 36 36.00 -10.97 13.53
C ILE A 36 36.44 -12.07 12.54
N LYS A 37 37.73 -12.41 12.50
CA LYS A 37 38.20 -13.56 11.70
C LYS A 37 37.55 -14.86 12.13
N HIS A 38 37.49 -15.13 13.43
CA HIS A 38 36.85 -16.34 13.97
C HIS A 38 35.33 -16.37 13.65
N GLU A 39 34.63 -15.25 13.81
CA GLU A 39 33.20 -15.14 13.45
C GLU A 39 32.98 -15.33 11.94
N ARG A 40 33.85 -14.75 11.10
CA ARG A 40 33.84 -14.94 9.66
C ARG A 40 34.10 -16.42 9.29
N ASP A 41 35.11 -17.02 9.87
CA ASP A 41 35.50 -18.39 9.55
C ASP A 41 34.43 -19.39 10.02
N ARG A 42 33.78 -19.14 11.19
CA ARG A 42 32.58 -19.87 11.63
C ARG A 42 31.41 -19.71 10.67
N ALA A 43 31.13 -18.49 10.22
CA ALA A 43 30.06 -18.23 9.25
C ALA A 43 30.36 -18.91 7.90
N THR A 44 31.62 -18.90 7.46
CA THR A 44 32.05 -19.55 6.21
C THR A 44 31.95 -21.07 6.32
N THR A 45 32.32 -21.65 7.47
CA THR A 45 32.20 -23.09 7.72
C THR A 45 30.73 -23.50 7.77
N ALA A 46 29.89 -22.75 8.50
CA ALA A 46 28.45 -22.98 8.56
C ALA A 46 27.77 -22.87 7.17
N LEU A 47 28.24 -21.94 6.33
CA LEU A 47 27.76 -21.80 4.95
C LEU A 47 28.15 -23.00 4.09
N LYS A 48 29.40 -23.47 4.20
CA LYS A 48 29.88 -24.66 3.47
C LYS A 48 29.15 -25.93 3.91
N GLU A 49 28.93 -26.09 5.22
CA GLU A 49 28.15 -27.21 5.74
C GLU A 49 26.69 -27.16 5.31
N ALA A 50 26.08 -25.96 5.28
CA ALA A 50 24.73 -25.76 4.77
C ALA A 50 24.63 -26.06 3.26
N GLN A 51 25.65 -25.67 2.49
CA GLN A 51 25.74 -25.97 1.07
C GLN A 51 25.98 -27.46 0.80
N ALA A 52 26.83 -28.12 1.58
CA ALA A 52 27.07 -29.56 1.47
C ALA A 52 25.82 -30.38 1.87
N ARG A 53 25.10 -29.96 2.92
CA ARG A 53 23.80 -30.56 3.30
C ARG A 53 22.73 -30.36 2.22
N LEU A 54 22.68 -29.16 1.62
CA LEU A 54 21.83 -28.89 0.46
C LEU A 54 22.16 -29.80 -0.71
N GLY A 55 23.44 -29.94 -1.08
CA GLY A 55 23.88 -30.82 -2.17
C GLY A 55 23.59 -32.30 -1.91
N HIS A 56 23.72 -32.76 -0.64
CA HIS A 56 23.37 -34.13 -0.26
C HIS A 56 21.85 -34.40 -0.31
N LEU A 57 21.03 -33.42 0.09
CA LEU A 57 19.57 -33.49 0.00
C LEU A 57 19.10 -33.40 -1.45
N GLU A 58 19.76 -32.59 -2.26
CA GLU A 58 19.50 -32.48 -3.71
C GLU A 58 19.88 -33.76 -4.46
N ALA A 59 20.97 -34.44 -4.07
CA ALA A 59 21.37 -35.70 -4.66
C ALA A 59 20.42 -36.87 -4.33
N GLN A 60 19.84 -36.89 -3.13
CA GLN A 60 18.93 -37.96 -2.70
C GLN A 60 17.45 -37.78 -3.11
N SER A 61 17.02 -36.58 -3.52
CA SER A 61 15.60 -36.32 -3.75
C SER A 61 15.30 -35.23 -4.77
N GLN A 62 16.01 -35.20 -5.91
CA GLN A 62 15.90 -34.12 -6.92
C GLN A 62 14.47 -33.77 -7.36
N GLY A 63 13.49 -34.66 -7.28
CA GLY A 63 12.10 -34.40 -7.61
C GLY A 63 11.22 -34.00 -6.41
N LEU A 64 11.35 -34.72 -5.28
CA LEU A 64 10.47 -34.56 -4.12
C LEU A 64 10.81 -33.32 -3.28
N ALA A 65 12.09 -32.97 -3.15
CA ALA A 65 12.52 -31.83 -2.36
C ALA A 65 12.15 -30.48 -2.97
N VAL A 66 12.17 -30.37 -4.31
CA VAL A 66 11.74 -29.16 -5.02
C VAL A 66 10.25 -28.96 -4.85
N GLN A 67 9.46 -30.01 -5.03
CA GLN A 67 7.99 -29.96 -4.84
C GLN A 67 7.64 -29.55 -3.41
N HIS A 68 8.30 -30.10 -2.42
CA HIS A 68 8.06 -29.79 -1.01
C HIS A 68 8.39 -28.34 -0.67
N LYS A 69 9.43 -27.78 -1.27
CA LYS A 69 9.81 -26.37 -1.09
C LYS A 69 8.79 -25.42 -1.75
N VAL A 70 8.28 -25.76 -2.94
CA VAL A 70 7.20 -25.03 -3.60
C VAL A 70 5.94 -25.04 -2.76
N ASP A 71 5.56 -26.20 -2.21
CA ASP A 71 4.38 -26.35 -1.35
C ASP A 71 4.50 -25.52 -0.08
N LEU A 72 5.70 -25.47 0.52
CA LEU A 72 5.96 -24.65 1.69
C LEU A 72 5.83 -23.15 1.39
N VAL A 73 6.36 -22.69 0.25
CA VAL A 73 6.19 -21.30 -0.21
C VAL A 73 4.73 -21.01 -0.47
N PHE A 74 4.03 -21.89 -1.19
CA PHE A 74 2.62 -21.73 -1.50
C PHE A 74 1.78 -21.64 -0.21
N LEU A 75 1.99 -22.53 0.75
CA LEU A 75 1.31 -22.51 2.04
C LEU A 75 1.60 -21.21 2.82
N ALA A 76 2.86 -20.76 2.82
CA ALA A 76 3.22 -19.50 3.47
C ALA A 76 2.51 -18.30 2.82
N LEU A 77 2.40 -18.28 1.50
CA LEU A 77 1.68 -17.25 0.75
C LEU A 77 0.18 -17.31 1.03
N GLN A 78 -0.44 -18.50 1.08
CA GLN A 78 -1.84 -18.68 1.46
C GLN A 78 -2.12 -18.15 2.88
N LEU A 79 -1.29 -18.51 3.85
CA LEU A 79 -1.42 -18.04 5.22
C LEU A 79 -1.31 -16.49 5.32
N PHE A 80 -0.41 -15.88 4.57
CA PHE A 80 -0.23 -14.43 4.61
C PHE A 80 -1.32 -13.68 3.83
N LEU A 81 -1.59 -14.08 2.57
CA LEU A 81 -2.45 -13.33 1.65
C LEU A 81 -3.93 -13.64 1.85
N VAL A 82 -4.29 -14.91 2.06
CA VAL A 82 -5.69 -15.35 2.16
C VAL A 82 -6.16 -15.37 3.60
N ALA A 83 -5.43 -16.05 4.50
CA ALA A 83 -5.75 -16.08 5.92
C ALA A 83 -5.39 -14.78 6.65
N ARG A 84 -4.65 -13.87 5.99
CA ARG A 84 -4.31 -12.52 6.47
C ARG A 84 -3.61 -12.49 7.82
N ILE A 85 -2.78 -13.48 8.12
CA ILE A 85 -1.97 -13.50 9.32
C ILE A 85 -0.59 -12.86 9.09
N GLY A 86 -0.05 -12.20 10.10
CA GLY A 86 1.22 -11.46 9.96
C GLY A 86 2.44 -12.38 9.79
N PHE A 87 3.54 -11.89 9.22
CA PHE A 87 4.75 -12.65 8.92
C PHE A 87 5.30 -13.47 10.08
N ARG A 88 5.27 -12.91 11.31
CA ARG A 88 5.70 -13.63 12.52
C ARG A 88 4.74 -14.77 12.85
N ALA A 89 3.44 -14.57 12.62
CA ALA A 89 2.44 -15.62 12.85
C ALA A 89 2.58 -16.73 11.81
N VAL A 90 2.77 -16.41 10.53
CA VAL A 90 3.07 -17.42 9.47
C VAL A 90 4.27 -18.27 9.89
N SER A 91 5.39 -17.65 10.27
CA SER A 91 6.58 -18.36 10.72
C SER A 91 6.31 -19.29 11.93
N ARG A 92 5.54 -18.82 12.90
CA ARG A 92 5.15 -19.61 14.07
C ARG A 92 4.24 -20.80 13.72
N VAL A 93 3.23 -20.56 12.87
CA VAL A 93 2.33 -21.63 12.40
C VAL A 93 3.11 -22.72 11.69
N LEU A 94 4.00 -22.33 10.77
CA LEU A 94 4.86 -23.29 10.05
C LEU A 94 5.83 -24.01 10.98
N SER A 95 6.33 -23.35 12.04
CA SER A 95 7.14 -24.00 13.07
C SER A 95 6.35 -25.02 13.88
N LEU A 96 5.11 -24.71 14.24
CA LEU A 96 4.24 -25.64 14.99
C LEU A 96 3.87 -26.86 14.14
N LEU A 97 3.67 -26.68 12.84
CA LEU A 97 3.31 -27.73 11.90
C LEU A 97 4.52 -28.43 11.29
N ALA A 98 5.75 -28.05 11.66
CA ALA A 98 6.97 -28.51 11.01
C ALA A 98 7.07 -30.04 10.93
N VAL A 99 6.79 -30.73 12.04
CA VAL A 99 6.84 -32.20 12.08
C VAL A 99 5.78 -32.82 11.17
N ALA A 100 4.55 -32.33 11.24
CA ALA A 100 3.44 -32.84 10.42
C ALA A 100 3.65 -32.59 8.92
N LEU A 101 4.31 -31.49 8.58
CA LEU A 101 4.61 -31.11 7.19
C LEU A 101 5.98 -31.64 6.70
N GLY A 102 6.73 -32.38 7.51
CA GLY A 102 8.07 -32.86 7.17
C GLY A 102 9.09 -31.74 6.98
N ILE A 103 8.88 -30.57 7.55
CA ILE A 103 9.76 -29.40 7.43
C ILE A 103 10.88 -29.50 8.45
N GLN A 104 12.12 -29.65 8.01
CA GLN A 104 13.27 -29.69 8.91
C GLN A 104 13.51 -28.35 9.64
N LYS A 105 13.33 -27.23 8.92
CA LYS A 105 13.50 -25.88 9.46
C LYS A 105 12.44 -24.94 8.90
N ALA A 106 11.55 -24.49 9.78
CA ALA A 106 10.52 -23.52 9.42
C ALA A 106 11.14 -22.19 8.95
N PRO A 107 10.52 -21.51 7.95
CA PRO A 107 11.02 -20.23 7.45
C PRO A 107 10.93 -19.17 8.55
N CYS A 108 11.97 -18.34 8.69
CA CYS A 108 11.91 -17.19 9.57
C CYS A 108 11.01 -16.08 8.96
N PRO A 109 10.54 -15.12 9.77
CA PRO A 109 9.67 -14.05 9.27
C PRO A 109 10.26 -13.28 8.09
N GLN A 110 11.59 -13.08 8.05
CA GLN A 110 12.25 -12.40 6.94
C GLN A 110 12.19 -13.21 5.64
N THR A 111 12.28 -14.53 5.72
CA THR A 111 12.10 -15.41 4.56
C THR A 111 10.70 -15.26 3.97
N VAL A 112 9.67 -15.24 4.83
CA VAL A 112 8.27 -15.02 4.37
C VAL A 112 8.11 -13.64 3.73
N ILE A 113 8.71 -12.60 4.32
CA ILE A 113 8.74 -11.25 3.73
C ILE A 113 9.37 -11.29 2.33
N ASN A 114 10.48 -11.99 2.17
CA ASN A 114 11.16 -12.10 0.88
C ASN A 114 10.29 -12.82 -0.15
N TRP A 115 9.61 -13.90 0.23
CA TRP A 115 8.69 -14.61 -0.67
C TRP A 115 7.52 -13.73 -1.12
N VAL A 116 6.90 -12.98 -0.21
CA VAL A 116 5.83 -12.03 -0.57
C VAL A 116 6.35 -10.91 -1.47
N THR A 117 7.55 -10.39 -1.22
CA THR A 117 8.18 -9.38 -2.07
C THR A 117 8.50 -9.95 -3.47
N ARG A 118 9.00 -11.17 -3.54
CA ARG A 118 9.26 -11.85 -4.82
C ARG A 118 7.98 -12.14 -5.57
N LEU A 119 6.90 -12.53 -4.88
CA LEU A 119 5.59 -12.67 -5.52
C LEU A 119 5.11 -11.36 -6.14
N ALA A 120 5.31 -10.23 -5.44
CA ALA A 120 4.99 -8.92 -6.02
C ALA A 120 5.81 -8.64 -7.29
N ILE A 121 7.11 -8.99 -7.30
CA ILE A 121 7.96 -8.88 -8.49
C ILE A 121 7.46 -9.78 -9.62
N VAL A 122 7.10 -11.02 -9.32
CA VAL A 122 6.55 -12.00 -10.28
C VAL A 122 5.27 -11.44 -10.90
N ARG A 123 4.33 -10.97 -10.09
CA ARG A 123 3.03 -10.44 -10.55
C ARG A 123 3.13 -9.16 -11.37
N MET A 124 4.23 -8.42 -11.25
CA MET A 124 4.52 -7.25 -12.09
C MET A 124 5.17 -7.61 -13.44
N GLN A 125 5.38 -8.89 -13.74
CA GLN A 125 5.91 -9.33 -15.03
C GLN A 125 4.79 -9.39 -16.09
N PRO A 126 5.06 -9.03 -17.35
CA PRO A 126 4.06 -8.95 -18.41
C PRO A 126 3.38 -10.27 -18.73
N VAL A 127 4.13 -11.38 -18.64
CA VAL A 127 3.60 -12.73 -18.89
C VAL A 127 2.40 -13.05 -18.00
N TYR A 128 2.38 -12.50 -16.79
CA TYR A 128 1.25 -12.61 -15.87
C TYR A 128 0.06 -11.76 -16.25
N MET A 129 0.30 -10.61 -16.90
CA MET A 129 -0.74 -9.70 -17.33
C MET A 129 -1.56 -10.28 -18.49
N LEU A 130 -0.95 -11.15 -19.30
CA LEU A 130 -1.56 -11.72 -20.51
C LEU A 130 -2.23 -13.08 -20.27
N LYS A 131 -1.78 -13.86 -19.29
CA LYS A 131 -2.39 -15.16 -18.97
C LYS A 131 -3.73 -14.97 -18.26
N GLY A 132 -4.80 -15.25 -18.95
CA GLY A 132 -6.17 -15.28 -18.42
C GLY A 132 -7.00 -14.04 -18.69
N SER A 133 -6.51 -13.06 -19.44
CA SER A 133 -7.28 -11.85 -19.77
C SER A 133 -8.13 -11.98 -21.04
N GLY A 134 -8.03 -13.08 -21.81
CA GLY A 134 -8.71 -13.15 -23.13
C GLY A 134 -8.40 -11.94 -24.01
N LEU A 135 -7.31 -11.22 -23.72
CA LEU A 135 -6.93 -9.97 -24.36
C LEU A 135 -6.83 -10.19 -25.86
N SER A 136 -7.83 -9.76 -26.55
CA SER A 136 -7.77 -9.55 -27.98
C SER A 136 -6.59 -8.63 -28.27
N GLN A 137 -5.76 -9.02 -29.24
CA GLN A 137 -4.61 -8.24 -29.72
C GLN A 137 -5.05 -6.99 -30.50
N ALA A 138 -6.06 -6.27 -30.02
CA ALA A 138 -6.44 -5.01 -30.63
C ALA A 138 -5.29 -4.01 -30.42
N PRO A 139 -4.73 -3.43 -31.50
CA PRO A 139 -3.46 -2.71 -31.45
C PRO A 139 -3.49 -1.41 -30.62
N PHE A 140 -4.65 -0.98 -30.12
CA PHE A 140 -4.81 0.31 -29.44
C PHE A 140 -5.57 0.28 -28.12
N SER A 141 -6.15 -0.87 -27.73
CA SER A 141 -6.79 -1.05 -26.42
C SER A 141 -6.42 -2.43 -25.88
N ASN A 142 -6.07 -2.47 -24.59
CA ASN A 142 -5.74 -3.74 -23.92
C ASN A 142 -6.98 -4.45 -23.34
N GLY A 143 -8.19 -3.98 -23.60
CA GLY A 143 -9.43 -4.56 -23.08
C GLY A 143 -9.59 -4.47 -21.57
N LEU A 144 -8.74 -3.71 -20.88
CA LEU A 144 -8.71 -3.58 -19.44
C LEU A 144 -9.31 -2.26 -18.98
N ILE A 145 -10.11 -2.31 -17.93
CA ILE A 145 -10.50 -1.12 -17.17
C ILE A 145 -9.41 -0.88 -16.10
N TRP A 146 -8.84 0.33 -16.09
CA TRP A 146 -7.84 0.71 -15.12
C TRP A 146 -8.48 1.45 -13.95
N MET A 147 -8.49 0.81 -12.78
CA MET A 147 -8.90 1.45 -11.53
C MET A 147 -7.73 2.24 -10.98
N ILE A 148 -7.93 3.53 -10.66
CA ILE A 148 -6.87 4.43 -10.20
C ILE A 148 -7.32 5.11 -8.91
N ASP A 149 -6.49 5.03 -7.89
CA ASP A 149 -6.71 5.76 -6.65
C ASP A 149 -5.39 6.14 -5.97
N VAL A 150 -5.43 7.22 -5.19
CA VAL A 150 -4.31 7.73 -4.40
C VAL A 150 -4.64 7.60 -2.92
N THR A 151 -3.95 6.69 -2.24
CA THR A 151 -4.17 6.53 -0.80
C THR A 151 -3.71 7.76 -0.01
N ILE A 152 -4.46 8.05 1.03
CA ILE A 152 -4.11 9.07 2.02
C ILE A 152 -2.92 8.56 2.86
N ALA A 153 -1.90 9.40 2.91
CA ALA A 153 -0.65 9.28 3.64
C ALA A 153 -0.47 8.08 4.57
N LEU A 154 0.46 7.21 4.21
CA LEU A 154 1.12 6.29 5.12
C LEU A 154 2.43 6.96 5.55
N GLY A 155 2.41 7.66 6.66
CA GLY A 155 3.49 8.57 7.03
C GLY A 155 3.54 9.80 6.10
N ALA A 156 4.72 10.14 5.58
CA ALA A 156 4.90 11.25 4.64
C ALA A 156 4.60 10.87 3.18
N GLY A 157 4.41 9.59 2.85
CA GLY A 157 4.21 9.10 1.49
C GLY A 157 2.74 8.89 1.14
N LYS A 158 2.37 9.29 -0.09
CA LYS A 158 1.09 8.94 -0.72
C LYS A 158 1.37 7.88 -1.78
N ILE A 159 0.64 6.78 -1.71
CA ILE A 159 0.75 5.70 -2.70
C ILE A 159 -0.34 5.90 -3.75
N VAL A 160 0.04 5.93 -5.02
CA VAL A 160 -0.89 5.71 -6.12
C VAL A 160 -0.81 4.24 -6.52
N ALA A 161 -1.95 3.63 -6.79
CA ALA A 161 -2.03 2.31 -7.39
C ALA A 161 -2.90 2.36 -8.64
N VAL A 162 -2.52 1.56 -9.64
CA VAL A 162 -3.31 1.32 -10.83
C VAL A 162 -3.57 -0.17 -10.90
N LEU A 163 -4.84 -0.55 -10.80
CA LEU A 163 -5.28 -1.94 -10.92
C LEU A 163 -5.99 -2.13 -12.26
N ALA A 164 -5.84 -3.30 -12.84
CA ALA A 164 -6.57 -3.70 -14.04
C ALA A 164 -7.68 -4.70 -13.70
N LEU A 165 -8.84 -4.46 -14.26
CA LEU A 165 -9.96 -5.40 -14.35
C LEU A 165 -10.23 -5.69 -15.83
N ASP A 166 -10.48 -6.94 -16.18
CA ASP A 166 -10.92 -7.31 -17.52
C ASP A 166 -12.29 -6.67 -17.80
N ALA A 167 -12.38 -5.90 -18.88
CA ALA A 167 -13.62 -5.23 -19.25
C ALA A 167 -14.75 -6.23 -19.61
N GLN A 168 -14.38 -7.45 -20.02
CA GLN A 168 -15.33 -8.53 -20.32
C GLN A 168 -15.60 -9.43 -19.12
N HIS A 169 -15.05 -9.09 -17.96
CA HIS A 169 -15.30 -9.86 -16.75
C HIS A 169 -16.79 -9.82 -16.41
N HIS A 170 -17.44 -10.97 -16.41
CA HIS A 170 -18.82 -11.07 -16.00
C HIS A 170 -18.92 -10.79 -14.49
N LEU A 171 -19.70 -9.76 -14.17
CA LEU A 171 -20.04 -9.45 -12.80
C LEU A 171 -20.94 -10.56 -12.26
N THR A 172 -20.56 -11.07 -11.10
CA THR A 172 -21.30 -12.11 -10.37
C THR A 172 -22.13 -11.45 -9.26
N GLU A 173 -22.65 -12.23 -8.33
CA GLU A 173 -23.40 -11.69 -7.18
C GLU A 173 -22.57 -10.78 -6.25
N THR A 174 -21.27 -10.71 -6.45
CA THR A 174 -20.36 -9.91 -5.65
C THR A 174 -19.57 -8.93 -6.53
N ALA A 175 -19.33 -7.72 -6.01
CA ALA A 175 -18.45 -6.76 -6.66
C ALA A 175 -17.03 -7.35 -6.87
N PRO A 176 -16.33 -6.99 -7.96
CA PRO A 176 -14.95 -7.43 -8.18
C PRO A 176 -14.06 -7.08 -6.99
N GLY A 177 -13.37 -8.09 -6.47
CA GLY A 177 -12.44 -7.95 -5.35
C GLY A 177 -10.99 -8.13 -5.77
N LEU A 178 -10.09 -8.24 -4.78
CA LEU A 178 -8.66 -8.44 -5.01
C LEU A 178 -8.31 -9.67 -5.86
N PRO A 179 -9.06 -10.80 -5.78
CA PRO A 179 -8.79 -11.96 -6.62
C PRO A 179 -8.97 -11.72 -8.13
N GLN A 180 -9.84 -10.78 -8.52
CA GLN A 180 -10.19 -10.53 -9.92
C GLN A 180 -9.36 -9.41 -10.57
N VAL A 181 -8.57 -8.68 -9.79
CA VAL A 181 -7.77 -7.55 -10.30
C VAL A 181 -6.29 -7.87 -10.35
N ARG A 182 -5.57 -7.14 -11.17
CA ARG A 182 -4.10 -7.19 -11.29
C ARG A 182 -3.51 -5.81 -11.06
N CYS A 183 -2.36 -5.76 -10.41
CA CYS A 183 -1.66 -4.50 -10.20
C CYS A 183 -0.80 -4.17 -11.42
N LEU A 184 -1.07 -3.04 -12.07
CA LEU A 184 -0.30 -2.55 -13.21
C LEU A 184 0.82 -1.59 -12.79
N ALA A 185 0.55 -0.76 -11.80
CA ALA A 185 1.53 0.20 -11.30
C ALA A 185 1.27 0.52 -9.82
N VAL A 186 2.36 0.74 -9.11
CA VAL A 186 2.36 1.30 -7.76
C VAL A 186 3.49 2.31 -7.68
N ALA A 187 3.19 3.51 -7.19
CA ALA A 187 4.22 4.53 -7.02
C ALA A 187 4.00 5.31 -5.71
N VAL A 188 5.07 5.81 -5.13
CA VAL A 188 5.07 6.56 -3.87
C VAL A 188 5.71 7.92 -4.08
N ALA A 189 5.01 8.96 -3.65
CA ALA A 189 5.52 10.33 -3.65
C ALA A 189 5.00 11.10 -2.43
N ALA A 190 5.59 12.25 -2.12
CA ALA A 190 5.07 13.13 -1.07
C ALA A 190 3.69 13.70 -1.43
N SER A 191 3.49 14.00 -2.71
CA SER A 191 2.22 14.49 -3.27
C SER A 191 2.06 13.98 -4.70
N TRP A 192 0.82 13.90 -5.13
CA TRP A 192 0.44 13.62 -6.51
C TRP A 192 -0.36 14.79 -7.04
N THR A 193 -0.01 15.27 -8.21
CA THR A 193 -0.72 16.30 -8.97
C THR A 193 -1.24 15.67 -10.26
N GLY A 194 -2.20 16.32 -10.93
CA GLY A 194 -2.70 15.85 -12.21
C GLY A 194 -1.60 15.57 -13.22
N ASP A 195 -0.60 16.46 -13.31
CA ASP A 195 0.52 16.31 -14.25
C ASP A 195 1.40 15.08 -13.92
N THR A 196 1.74 14.87 -12.64
CA THR A 196 2.54 13.71 -12.23
C THR A 196 1.80 12.39 -12.37
N LEU A 197 0.48 12.40 -12.20
CA LEU A 197 -0.39 11.24 -12.47
C LEU A 197 -0.46 10.96 -13.97
N ALA A 198 -0.63 12.00 -14.80
CA ALA A 198 -0.61 11.87 -16.27
C ALA A 198 0.72 11.28 -16.77
N ASP A 199 1.85 11.71 -16.21
CA ASP A 199 3.16 11.13 -16.52
C ASP A 199 3.28 9.65 -16.18
N LEU A 200 2.77 9.24 -15.02
CA LEU A 200 2.73 7.83 -14.63
C LEU A 200 1.89 7.01 -15.60
N LEU A 201 0.67 7.49 -15.89
CA LEU A 201 -0.26 6.81 -16.80
C LEU A 201 0.29 6.76 -18.22
N ARG A 202 0.92 7.82 -18.73
CA ARG A 202 1.57 7.83 -20.06
C ARG A 202 2.65 6.76 -20.18
N ARG A 203 3.48 6.61 -19.16
CA ARG A 203 4.50 5.55 -19.13
C ARG A 203 3.88 4.16 -19.10
N LEU A 204 2.79 4.01 -18.36
CA LEU A 204 2.05 2.75 -18.31
C LEU A 204 1.37 2.46 -19.67
N ILE A 205 0.77 3.45 -20.32
CA ILE A 205 0.18 3.33 -21.66
C ILE A 205 1.25 2.92 -22.69
N ALA A 206 2.45 3.49 -22.62
CA ALA A 206 3.55 3.15 -23.52
C ALA A 206 3.96 1.66 -23.42
N VAL A 207 3.72 1.03 -22.28
CA VAL A 207 4.08 -0.37 -22.02
C VAL A 207 2.90 -1.31 -22.28
N MET A 208 1.70 -0.95 -21.83
CA MET A 208 0.53 -1.81 -21.79
C MET A 208 -0.51 -1.51 -22.88
N GLY A 209 -0.35 -0.42 -23.62
CA GLY A 209 -1.40 0.12 -24.46
C GLY A 209 -2.43 0.93 -23.66
N ARG A 210 -3.37 1.57 -24.36
CA ARG A 210 -4.44 2.35 -23.73
C ARG A 210 -5.45 1.44 -23.03
N PRO A 211 -5.97 1.82 -21.86
CA PRO A 211 -7.06 1.08 -21.23
C PRO A 211 -8.35 1.21 -22.06
N ALA A 212 -9.27 0.28 -21.85
CA ALA A 212 -10.64 0.41 -22.36
C ALA A 212 -11.33 1.62 -21.69
N ALA A 213 -11.15 1.77 -20.38
CA ALA A 213 -11.64 2.91 -19.62
C ALA A 213 -10.82 3.12 -18.33
N TYR A 214 -10.95 4.31 -17.74
CA TYR A 214 -10.45 4.63 -16.42
C TYR A 214 -11.60 4.60 -15.41
N LEU A 215 -11.50 3.79 -14.35
CA LEU A 215 -12.41 3.84 -13.21
C LEU A 215 -11.71 4.58 -12.07
N LYS A 216 -12.27 5.69 -11.62
CA LYS A 216 -11.65 6.62 -10.70
C LYS A 216 -12.64 7.21 -9.70
N ASP A 217 -12.12 7.79 -8.63
CA ASP A 217 -12.89 8.70 -7.78
C ASP A 217 -13.09 10.07 -8.45
N ALA A 218 -13.89 10.93 -7.83
CA ALA A 218 -14.13 12.29 -8.29
C ALA A 218 -13.01 13.29 -7.89
N GLY A 219 -11.78 12.82 -7.69
CA GLY A 219 -10.63 13.64 -7.30
C GLY A 219 -10.20 14.58 -8.43
N SER A 220 -9.97 15.86 -8.12
CA SER A 220 -9.57 16.88 -9.09
C SER A 220 -8.26 16.55 -9.80
N ASP A 221 -7.31 15.93 -9.09
CA ASP A 221 -6.01 15.56 -9.66
C ASP A 221 -6.15 14.42 -10.68
N LEU A 222 -7.06 13.45 -10.46
CA LEU A 222 -7.34 12.38 -11.43
C LEU A 222 -8.09 12.91 -12.66
N HIS A 223 -9.04 13.82 -12.47
CA HIS A 223 -9.69 14.49 -13.60
C HIS A 223 -8.65 15.22 -14.45
N LYS A 224 -7.82 16.08 -13.84
CA LYS A 224 -6.76 16.80 -14.54
C LYS A 224 -5.79 15.84 -15.27
N ALA A 225 -5.45 14.71 -14.66
CA ALA A 225 -4.57 13.74 -15.31
C ALA A 225 -5.16 13.16 -16.59
N ILE A 226 -6.46 12.85 -16.57
CA ILE A 226 -7.17 12.34 -17.75
C ILE A 226 -7.29 13.43 -18.82
N ASP A 227 -7.62 14.66 -18.44
CA ASP A 227 -7.69 15.81 -19.37
C ASP A 227 -6.33 16.05 -20.06
N VAL A 228 -5.22 15.93 -19.35
CA VAL A 228 -3.87 16.03 -19.92
C VAL A 228 -3.58 14.90 -20.91
N LEU A 229 -4.02 13.67 -20.62
CA LEU A 229 -3.86 12.54 -21.54
C LEU A 229 -4.75 12.71 -22.77
N ASP A 230 -5.96 13.21 -22.60
CA ASP A 230 -6.88 13.48 -23.69
C ASP A 230 -6.31 14.53 -24.66
N ALA A 231 -5.80 15.63 -24.14
CA ALA A 231 -5.11 16.66 -24.92
C ALA A 231 -3.90 16.13 -25.71
N GLN A 232 -3.34 14.98 -25.31
CA GLN A 232 -2.23 14.30 -26.00
C GLN A 232 -2.67 13.18 -26.97
N GLY A 233 -3.97 13.04 -27.21
CA GLY A 233 -4.52 11.98 -28.07
C GLY A 233 -4.48 10.58 -27.44
N LEU A 234 -4.31 10.51 -26.11
CA LEU A 234 -4.29 9.26 -25.35
C LEU A 234 -5.59 9.04 -24.57
N ALA A 235 -6.68 9.62 -25.07
CA ALA A 235 -8.01 9.52 -24.48
C ALA A 235 -8.48 8.08 -24.27
N SER A 236 -9.17 7.86 -23.17
CA SER A 236 -9.99 6.68 -22.90
C SER A 236 -11.18 7.12 -22.04
N PRO A 237 -12.38 6.50 -22.19
CA PRO A 237 -13.53 6.85 -21.39
C PRO A 237 -13.25 6.82 -19.89
N ALA A 238 -13.89 7.71 -19.13
CA ALA A 238 -13.79 7.77 -17.69
C ALA A 238 -15.08 7.27 -17.03
N ILE A 239 -14.93 6.37 -16.07
CA ILE A 239 -15.98 5.82 -15.22
C ILE A 239 -15.80 6.42 -13.83
N ASP A 240 -16.82 7.08 -13.30
CA ASP A 240 -16.79 7.61 -11.96
C ASP A 240 -17.31 6.57 -10.96
N ASP A 241 -16.56 6.35 -9.88
CA ASP A 241 -16.94 5.41 -8.81
C ASP A 241 -18.28 5.79 -8.18
N ILE A 242 -19.20 4.83 -8.13
CA ILE A 242 -20.58 5.05 -7.64
C ILE A 242 -20.61 5.43 -6.16
N SER A 243 -19.69 4.90 -5.33
CA SER A 243 -19.66 5.23 -3.91
C SER A 243 -19.26 6.67 -3.69
N HIS A 244 -18.27 7.13 -4.46
CA HIS A 244 -17.83 8.53 -4.44
C HIS A 244 -18.88 9.46 -5.04
N ALA A 245 -19.58 9.05 -6.11
CA ALA A 245 -20.67 9.81 -6.71
C ALA A 245 -21.80 10.01 -5.68
N VAL A 246 -22.32 8.94 -5.08
CA VAL A 246 -23.38 9.00 -4.05
C VAL A 246 -22.95 9.83 -2.86
N ALA A 247 -21.72 9.63 -2.36
CA ALA A 247 -21.19 10.41 -1.24
C ALA A 247 -21.12 11.91 -1.56
N THR A 248 -20.73 12.26 -2.80
CA THR A 248 -20.64 13.65 -3.26
C THR A 248 -22.03 14.31 -3.37
N MET A 249 -23.03 13.60 -3.91
CA MET A 249 -24.42 14.08 -3.99
C MET A 249 -24.99 14.35 -2.59
N LEU A 250 -24.82 13.40 -1.67
CA LEU A 250 -25.24 13.58 -0.27
C LEU A 250 -24.46 14.72 0.41
N LYS A 251 -23.17 14.88 0.12
CA LYS A 251 -22.36 15.99 0.63
C LYS A 251 -22.87 17.34 0.13
N ARG A 252 -23.12 17.50 -1.16
CA ARG A 252 -23.66 18.75 -1.74
C ARG A 252 -24.99 19.12 -1.09
N ARG A 253 -25.84 18.13 -0.84
CA ARG A 253 -27.16 18.33 -0.26
C ARG A 253 -27.13 18.67 1.23
N TYR A 254 -26.28 18.01 2.04
CA TYR A 254 -26.41 18.02 3.49
C TYR A 254 -25.26 18.70 4.24
N HIS A 255 -24.08 18.89 3.61
CA HIS A 255 -22.93 19.44 4.32
C HIS A 255 -23.17 20.86 4.85
N ALA A 256 -23.85 21.70 4.09
CA ALA A 256 -24.18 23.08 4.46
C ALA A 256 -25.46 23.18 5.33
N HIS A 257 -26.14 22.06 5.63
CA HIS A 257 -27.33 22.09 6.46
C HIS A 257 -27.00 22.52 7.89
N PRO A 258 -27.72 23.51 8.49
CA PRO A 258 -27.34 24.10 9.79
C PRO A 258 -27.16 23.07 10.92
N LYS A 259 -27.97 22.01 10.92
CA LYS A 259 -27.91 20.94 11.93
C LYS A 259 -26.88 19.84 11.63
N PHE A 260 -26.22 19.83 10.46
CA PHE A 260 -25.32 18.75 10.10
C PHE A 260 -24.05 18.74 10.97
N ALA A 261 -23.42 19.89 11.17
CA ALA A 261 -22.25 20.01 12.04
C ALA A 261 -22.60 19.65 13.50
N THR A 262 -23.78 20.08 13.98
CA THR A 262 -24.30 19.74 15.30
C THR A 262 -24.49 18.24 15.45
N PHE A 263 -25.10 17.59 14.46
CA PHE A 263 -25.31 16.13 14.43
C PHE A 263 -23.97 15.36 14.51
N VAL A 264 -23.02 15.68 13.65
CA VAL A 264 -21.72 14.99 13.62
C VAL A 264 -20.95 15.20 14.92
N SER A 265 -20.98 16.43 15.47
CA SER A 265 -20.34 16.74 16.76
C SER A 265 -21.01 15.99 17.91
N ALA A 266 -22.35 15.89 17.91
CA ALA A 266 -23.10 15.11 18.88
C ALA A 266 -22.69 13.63 18.84
N CYS A 267 -22.63 13.01 17.64
CA CYS A 267 -22.18 11.64 17.49
C CYS A 267 -20.76 11.43 18.06
N GLY A 268 -19.83 12.37 17.80
CA GLY A 268 -18.48 12.32 18.35
C GLY A 268 -18.45 12.35 19.87
N ARG A 269 -19.21 13.25 20.49
CA ARG A 269 -19.33 13.34 21.95
C ARG A 269 -19.93 12.08 22.56
N VAL A 270 -21.00 11.56 21.96
CA VAL A 270 -21.67 10.31 22.40
C VAL A 270 -20.68 9.15 22.34
N SER A 271 -19.91 9.04 21.26
CA SER A 271 -18.87 8.01 21.14
C SER A 271 -17.88 8.06 22.29
N GLY A 272 -17.35 9.24 22.63
CA GLY A 272 -16.41 9.41 23.74
C GLY A 272 -17.02 9.05 25.10
N LYS A 273 -18.28 9.44 25.32
CA LYS A 273 -18.99 9.18 26.60
C LYS A 273 -19.38 7.71 26.79
N LEU A 274 -19.72 6.97 25.71
CA LEU A 274 -20.22 5.59 25.81
C LEU A 274 -19.14 4.50 25.71
N LYS A 275 -18.06 4.72 24.97
CA LYS A 275 -17.06 3.68 24.68
C LYS A 275 -16.46 2.96 25.89
N HIS A 276 -16.33 3.66 27.01
CA HIS A 276 -15.71 3.13 28.23
C HIS A 276 -16.74 2.84 29.35
N THR A 277 -18.01 2.62 28.98
CA THR A 277 -19.09 2.32 29.90
C THR A 277 -19.79 1.01 29.55
N LEU A 278 -20.67 0.53 30.40
CA LEU A 278 -21.56 -0.62 30.11
C LEU A 278 -22.46 -0.37 28.89
N LEU A 279 -22.60 0.89 28.45
CA LEU A 279 -23.37 1.27 27.27
C LEU A 279 -22.51 1.32 25.98
N ALA A 280 -21.30 0.77 25.99
CA ALA A 280 -20.42 0.76 24.81
C ALA A 280 -21.07 0.11 23.56
N CYS A 281 -21.99 -0.85 23.75
CA CYS A 281 -22.78 -1.47 22.69
C CYS A 281 -23.71 -0.49 21.95
N LEU A 282 -24.04 0.65 22.57
CA LEU A 282 -24.87 1.72 21.99
C LEU A 282 -24.02 2.86 21.43
N ALA A 283 -22.69 2.76 21.45
CA ALA A 283 -21.83 3.80 20.89
C ALA A 283 -22.03 3.90 19.36
N PRO A 284 -21.97 5.13 18.80
CA PRO A 284 -22.08 5.31 17.36
C PRO A 284 -20.95 4.63 16.61
N PRO A 285 -21.21 4.16 15.37
CA PRO A 285 -20.16 3.62 14.52
C PRO A 285 -19.06 4.65 14.27
N SER A 286 -17.82 4.19 14.16
CA SER A 286 -16.69 5.05 13.83
C SER A 286 -16.78 5.52 12.38
N VAL A 287 -16.63 6.83 12.16
CA VAL A 287 -16.64 7.44 10.82
C VAL A 287 -15.39 8.29 10.66
N HIS A 288 -14.63 7.99 9.63
CA HIS A 288 -13.41 8.75 9.31
C HIS A 288 -13.75 10.15 8.77
N THR A 289 -13.04 11.17 9.23
CA THR A 289 -13.31 12.56 8.87
C THR A 289 -13.13 12.86 7.39
N LYS A 290 -12.16 12.23 6.73
CA LYS A 290 -11.84 12.46 5.31
C LYS A 290 -12.84 11.81 4.34
N ALA A 291 -13.34 10.62 4.66
CA ALA A 291 -14.36 9.91 3.89
C ALA A 291 -15.74 9.96 4.58
N ARG A 292 -16.03 11.08 5.23
CA ARG A 292 -17.21 11.20 6.10
C ARG A 292 -18.49 10.81 5.37
N PHE A 293 -18.74 11.37 4.20
CA PHE A 293 -20.00 11.14 3.48
C PHE A 293 -20.14 9.73 2.91
N MET A 294 -19.07 8.98 2.70
CA MET A 294 -19.12 7.56 2.39
C MET A 294 -19.81 6.73 3.49
N ASN A 295 -19.73 7.19 4.74
CA ASN A 295 -20.16 6.44 5.92
C ASN A 295 -21.17 7.16 6.81
N VAL A 296 -21.59 8.39 6.48
CA VAL A 296 -22.56 9.16 7.28
C VAL A 296 -23.89 8.43 7.44
N HIS A 297 -24.33 7.69 6.43
CA HIS A 297 -25.54 6.87 6.50
C HIS A 297 -25.54 5.90 7.68
N ARG A 298 -24.38 5.38 8.10
CA ARG A 298 -24.25 4.51 9.29
C ARG A 298 -24.57 5.27 10.58
N LEU A 299 -24.09 6.53 10.70
CA LEU A 299 -24.42 7.39 11.83
C LEU A 299 -25.90 7.75 11.85
N VAL A 300 -26.45 8.05 10.67
CA VAL A 300 -27.86 8.37 10.52
C VAL A 300 -28.75 7.18 10.90
N THR A 301 -28.44 5.99 10.38
CA THR A 301 -29.17 4.75 10.73
C THR A 301 -29.07 4.44 12.23
N TRP A 302 -27.89 4.63 12.84
CA TRP A 302 -27.68 4.45 14.26
C TRP A 302 -28.53 5.45 15.09
N ALA A 303 -28.48 6.73 14.72
CA ALA A 303 -29.21 7.78 15.42
C ALA A 303 -30.75 7.61 15.28
N ASP A 304 -31.23 7.29 14.08
CA ASP A 304 -32.61 7.00 13.80
C ASP A 304 -33.13 5.85 14.68
N ARG A 305 -32.43 4.75 14.76
CA ARG A 305 -32.79 3.61 15.62
C ARG A 305 -32.88 4.02 17.09
N LEU A 306 -31.92 4.78 17.60
CA LEU A 306 -31.93 5.21 19.00
C LEU A 306 -33.07 6.16 19.28
N LEU A 307 -33.42 7.07 18.36
CA LEU A 307 -34.51 8.01 18.50
C LEU A 307 -35.87 7.32 18.38
N THR A 308 -35.99 6.33 17.49
CA THR A 308 -37.25 5.60 17.25
C THR A 308 -37.52 4.56 18.34
N LEU A 309 -36.51 3.88 18.86
CA LEU A 309 -36.62 2.80 19.83
C LEU A 309 -36.43 3.29 21.27
N SER A 310 -36.29 4.60 21.50
CA SER A 310 -36.15 5.14 22.84
C SER A 310 -37.40 4.82 23.67
N PRO A 311 -37.27 4.22 24.89
CA PRO A 311 -38.41 3.94 25.73
C PRO A 311 -39.24 5.20 26.03
N ALA A 312 -40.55 5.09 25.96
CA ALA A 312 -41.46 6.16 26.36
C ALA A 312 -41.41 6.39 27.89
N GLY A 313 -41.74 7.59 28.30
CA GLY A 313 -41.82 7.96 29.72
C GLY A 313 -40.54 8.50 30.34
N GLY A 314 -40.62 8.86 31.61
CA GLY A 314 -39.52 9.43 32.39
C GLY A 314 -38.45 8.41 32.73
N ALA A 315 -37.19 8.83 32.81
CA ALA A 315 -36.10 8.00 33.31
C ALA A 315 -35.83 8.34 34.79
N LYS A 316 -35.76 7.33 35.66
CA LYS A 316 -35.41 7.53 37.08
C LYS A 316 -33.99 8.15 37.15
N ALA A 317 -33.86 9.20 37.97
CA ALA A 317 -32.57 9.86 38.18
C ALA A 317 -31.49 8.85 38.58
N GLY A 318 -30.28 8.95 37.97
CA GLY A 318 -29.18 8.05 38.21
C GLY A 318 -29.26 6.71 37.47
N SER A 319 -30.41 6.36 36.85
CA SER A 319 -30.55 5.13 36.07
C SER A 319 -29.70 5.14 34.79
N THR A 320 -29.42 3.93 34.26
CA THR A 320 -28.72 3.77 32.99
C THR A 320 -29.42 4.46 31.82
N LEU A 321 -30.78 4.45 31.82
CA LEU A 321 -31.57 5.16 30.82
C LEU A 321 -31.42 6.68 30.94
N ALA A 322 -31.38 7.23 32.15
CA ALA A 322 -31.14 8.65 32.35
C ALA A 322 -29.76 9.08 31.87
N LYS A 323 -28.73 8.26 32.16
CA LYS A 323 -27.37 8.48 31.67
C LYS A 323 -27.30 8.43 30.15
N LEU A 324 -27.96 7.46 29.51
CA LEU A 324 -28.06 7.35 28.06
C LEU A 324 -28.69 8.61 27.45
N ARG A 325 -29.85 9.03 27.96
CA ARG A 325 -30.56 10.23 27.48
C ARG A 325 -29.71 11.49 27.63
N ALA A 326 -29.01 11.64 28.75
CA ALA A 326 -28.07 12.74 28.94
C ALA A 326 -26.90 12.72 27.97
N CYS A 327 -26.48 11.53 27.50
CA CYS A 327 -25.46 11.42 26.44
C CYS A 327 -26.03 11.81 25.07
N LEU A 328 -27.30 11.54 24.80
CA LEU A 328 -27.99 11.75 23.53
C LEU A 328 -28.68 13.11 23.42
N ASP A 329 -28.45 14.01 24.36
CA ASP A 329 -29.16 15.30 24.57
C ASP A 329 -29.36 16.16 23.31
N ALA A 330 -28.35 16.20 22.44
CA ALA A 330 -28.36 16.97 21.20
C ALA A 330 -29.03 16.28 20.01
N LEU A 331 -29.19 14.95 20.05
CA LEU A 331 -29.70 14.18 18.90
C LEU A 331 -31.17 14.47 18.58
N PRO A 332 -32.09 14.61 19.55
CA PRO A 332 -33.50 14.92 19.26
C PRO A 332 -33.66 16.18 18.40
N SER A 333 -32.81 17.19 18.62
CA SER A 333 -32.84 18.43 17.83
C SER A 333 -32.45 18.25 16.37
N CYS A 334 -31.84 17.12 16.01
CA CYS A 334 -31.41 16.77 14.67
C CYS A 334 -32.40 15.81 13.96
N LYS A 335 -33.52 15.43 14.59
CA LYS A 335 -34.44 14.41 14.08
C LYS A 335 -34.88 14.66 12.64
N ALA A 336 -35.32 15.86 12.31
CA ALA A 336 -35.77 16.20 10.96
C ALA A 336 -34.64 16.07 9.90
N LEU A 337 -33.39 16.39 10.28
CA LEU A 337 -32.23 16.15 9.39
C LEU A 337 -31.97 14.65 9.19
N ILE A 338 -32.05 13.87 10.27
CA ILE A 338 -31.82 12.42 10.25
C ILE A 338 -32.84 11.74 9.34
N GLU A 339 -34.12 12.08 9.50
CA GLU A 339 -35.24 11.55 8.69
C GLU A 339 -35.03 11.87 7.20
N ARG A 340 -34.84 13.15 6.86
CA ARG A 340 -34.62 13.59 5.46
C ARG A 340 -33.38 12.95 4.83
N PHE A 341 -32.27 12.89 5.57
CA PHE A 341 -31.06 12.24 5.07
C PHE A 341 -31.30 10.76 4.80
N ARG A 342 -32.02 10.09 5.70
CA ARG A 342 -32.33 8.66 5.56
C ARG A 342 -33.24 8.40 4.35
N GLU A 343 -34.25 9.23 4.16
CA GLU A 343 -35.17 9.12 3.01
C GLU A 343 -34.45 9.27 1.67
N ASP A 344 -33.50 10.21 1.54
CA ASP A 344 -32.69 10.34 0.31
C ASP A 344 -31.64 9.22 0.21
N ALA A 345 -31.01 8.80 1.32
CA ALA A 345 -29.87 7.88 1.28
C ALA A 345 -30.27 6.42 1.06
N ILE A 346 -31.40 5.95 1.59
CA ILE A 346 -31.82 4.54 1.49
C ILE A 346 -31.94 4.09 0.01
N PRO A 347 -32.70 4.76 -0.85
CA PRO A 347 -32.83 4.34 -2.25
C PRO A 347 -31.50 4.48 -3.01
N LEU A 348 -30.70 5.51 -2.75
CA LEU A 348 -29.36 5.66 -3.34
C LEU A 348 -28.44 4.49 -3.00
N LEU A 349 -28.41 4.08 -1.72
CA LEU A 349 -27.60 2.97 -1.26
C LEU A 349 -28.10 1.61 -1.78
N ALA A 350 -29.41 1.47 -1.99
CA ALA A 350 -29.98 0.28 -2.61
C ALA A 350 -29.53 0.16 -4.09
N CYS A 351 -29.63 1.25 -4.85
CA CYS A 351 -29.11 1.32 -6.21
C CYS A 351 -27.58 1.08 -6.24
N GLN A 352 -26.85 1.73 -5.35
CA GLN A 352 -25.39 1.53 -5.23
C GLN A 352 -25.04 0.06 -5.01
N LYS A 353 -25.74 -0.62 -4.10
CA LYS A 353 -25.50 -2.04 -3.83
C LYS A 353 -25.75 -2.90 -5.07
N LEU A 354 -26.86 -2.69 -5.77
CA LEU A 354 -27.20 -3.40 -7.02
C LEU A 354 -26.11 -3.19 -8.07
N LEU A 355 -25.76 -1.93 -8.33
CA LEU A 355 -24.83 -1.55 -9.38
C LEU A 355 -23.38 -1.97 -9.09
N LYS A 356 -22.99 -2.06 -7.83
CA LYS A 356 -21.67 -2.61 -7.44
C LYS A 356 -21.54 -4.10 -7.76
N THR A 357 -22.62 -4.84 -7.64
CA THR A 357 -22.59 -6.31 -7.82
C THR A 357 -22.83 -6.71 -9.27
N GLN A 358 -23.78 -6.07 -9.95
CA GLN A 358 -24.20 -6.45 -11.29
C GLN A 358 -23.67 -5.52 -12.40
N GLY A 359 -23.04 -4.38 -12.01
CA GLY A 359 -22.66 -3.35 -12.97
C GLY A 359 -23.86 -2.56 -13.51
N LEU A 360 -23.59 -1.58 -14.35
CA LEU A 360 -24.61 -0.76 -15.00
C LEU A 360 -24.90 -1.29 -16.40
N SER A 361 -26.11 -1.78 -16.59
CA SER A 361 -26.70 -2.20 -17.86
C SER A 361 -28.09 -1.59 -18.02
N HIS A 362 -28.74 -1.80 -19.17
CA HIS A 362 -30.14 -1.44 -19.35
C HIS A 362 -31.05 -2.09 -18.30
N ASP A 363 -30.82 -3.35 -18.00
CA ASP A 363 -31.61 -4.12 -17.03
C ASP A 363 -31.43 -3.59 -15.61
N THR A 364 -30.20 -3.34 -15.18
CA THR A 364 -29.94 -2.82 -13.83
C THR A 364 -30.40 -1.37 -13.68
N LEU A 365 -30.35 -0.56 -14.75
CA LEU A 365 -30.95 0.77 -14.74
C LEU A 365 -32.48 0.70 -14.57
N ALA A 366 -33.15 -0.21 -15.28
CA ALA A 366 -34.58 -0.42 -15.11
C ALA A 366 -34.96 -0.87 -13.68
N GLN A 367 -34.12 -1.68 -13.03
CA GLN A 367 -34.31 -2.06 -11.64
C GLN A 367 -34.06 -0.89 -10.66
N CYS A 368 -33.19 0.04 -11.00
CA CYS A 368 -32.94 1.24 -10.20
C CYS A 368 -34.07 2.29 -10.32
N ALA A 369 -34.76 2.34 -11.46
CA ALA A 369 -35.77 3.38 -11.74
C ALA A 369 -36.83 3.52 -10.63
N PRO A 370 -37.51 2.47 -10.16
CA PRO A 370 -38.52 2.57 -9.10
C PRO A 370 -37.90 3.04 -7.77
N LEU A 371 -36.64 2.70 -7.49
CA LEU A 371 -35.95 3.18 -6.29
C LEU A 371 -35.63 4.69 -6.40
N ILE A 372 -35.18 5.13 -7.56
CA ILE A 372 -34.89 6.53 -7.83
C ILE A 372 -36.14 7.40 -7.65
N ASP A 373 -37.29 6.91 -8.08
CA ASP A 373 -38.56 7.62 -7.94
C ASP A 373 -38.98 7.84 -6.48
N THR A 374 -38.52 7.00 -5.56
CA THR A 374 -38.77 7.16 -4.12
C THR A 374 -37.88 8.21 -3.45
N ILE A 375 -36.86 8.74 -4.13
CA ILE A 375 -35.98 9.79 -3.56
C ILE A 375 -36.77 11.10 -3.41
N PRO A 376 -37.00 11.63 -2.20
CA PRO A 376 -37.81 12.84 -2.00
C PRO A 376 -37.16 14.09 -2.60
N SER A 377 -35.83 14.21 -2.48
CA SER A 377 -35.10 15.36 -3.01
C SER A 377 -35.01 15.33 -4.53
N GLN A 378 -35.78 16.19 -5.21
CA GLN A 378 -35.76 16.30 -6.67
C GLN A 378 -34.34 16.62 -7.22
N ALA A 379 -33.55 17.41 -6.46
CA ALA A 379 -32.17 17.73 -6.88
C ALA A 379 -31.28 16.48 -6.87
N VAL A 380 -31.34 15.68 -5.79
CA VAL A 380 -30.58 14.42 -5.67
C VAL A 380 -31.05 13.42 -6.73
N ARG A 381 -32.36 13.29 -6.92
CA ARG A 381 -32.95 12.41 -7.94
C ARG A 381 -32.41 12.74 -9.34
N ARG A 382 -32.47 14.02 -9.74
CA ARG A 382 -31.95 14.47 -11.06
C ARG A 382 -30.46 14.26 -11.22
N GLU A 383 -29.68 14.59 -10.18
CA GLU A 383 -28.23 14.42 -10.20
C GLU A 383 -27.84 12.94 -10.34
N PHE A 384 -28.53 12.04 -9.61
CA PHE A 384 -28.26 10.61 -9.67
C PHE A 384 -28.71 10.00 -11.01
N ALA A 385 -29.88 10.36 -11.51
CA ALA A 385 -30.34 9.90 -12.82
C ALA A 385 -29.39 10.38 -13.95
N GLY A 386 -28.94 11.63 -13.89
CA GLY A 386 -27.95 12.15 -14.84
C GLY A 386 -26.61 11.43 -14.80
N TYR A 387 -26.14 11.08 -13.58
CA TYR A 387 -24.94 10.26 -13.41
C TYR A 387 -25.12 8.88 -14.08
N LEU A 388 -26.21 8.18 -13.82
CA LEU A 388 -26.46 6.86 -14.40
C LEU A 388 -26.57 6.92 -15.93
N GLN A 389 -27.24 7.94 -16.47
CA GLN A 389 -27.35 8.12 -17.92
C GLN A 389 -25.98 8.34 -18.56
N TYR A 390 -25.13 9.19 -17.96
CA TYR A 390 -23.77 9.43 -18.44
C TYR A 390 -22.92 8.16 -18.43
N GLN A 391 -23.00 7.38 -17.34
CA GLN A 391 -22.26 6.11 -17.25
C GLN A 391 -22.82 5.04 -18.21
N LEU A 392 -24.12 5.06 -18.52
CA LEU A 392 -24.71 4.14 -19.51
C LEU A 392 -24.22 4.45 -20.93
N GLU A 393 -24.05 5.71 -21.28
CA GLU A 393 -23.46 6.08 -22.59
C GLU A 393 -21.99 5.60 -22.67
N THR A 394 -21.25 5.69 -21.55
CA THR A 394 -19.91 5.08 -21.46
C THR A 394 -19.99 3.55 -21.63
N ALA A 395 -20.97 2.88 -21.00
CA ALA A 395 -21.19 1.45 -21.17
C ALA A 395 -21.46 1.06 -22.63
N LYS A 396 -22.29 1.81 -23.34
CA LYS A 396 -22.56 1.61 -24.78
C LYS A 396 -21.29 1.75 -25.62
N THR A 397 -20.50 2.78 -25.37
CA THR A 397 -19.23 3.00 -26.08
C THR A 397 -18.27 1.81 -25.92
N LEU A 398 -18.32 1.14 -24.78
CA LEU A 398 -17.50 -0.03 -24.46
C LEU A 398 -18.14 -1.37 -24.83
N GLY A 399 -19.41 -1.37 -25.29
CA GLY A 399 -20.19 -2.59 -25.54
C GLY A 399 -20.54 -3.36 -24.26
N LEU A 400 -20.64 -2.68 -23.13
CA LEU A 400 -20.94 -3.26 -21.82
C LEU A 400 -22.36 -2.94 -21.31
N ASP A 401 -23.16 -2.25 -22.11
CA ASP A 401 -24.52 -1.82 -21.77
C ASP A 401 -25.53 -2.98 -21.58
N GLN A 402 -25.19 -4.18 -22.07
CA GLN A 402 -25.97 -5.41 -21.85
C GLN A 402 -25.38 -6.28 -20.72
N VAL A 403 -24.05 -6.33 -20.63
CA VAL A 403 -23.34 -7.20 -19.68
C VAL A 403 -23.24 -6.55 -18.30
N GLY A 404 -23.07 -5.25 -18.25
CA GLY A 404 -22.90 -4.45 -17.04
C GLY A 404 -21.52 -3.78 -16.95
N LEU A 405 -21.52 -2.45 -16.91
CA LEU A 405 -20.32 -1.64 -16.69
C LEU A 405 -19.93 -1.67 -15.19
N PRO A 406 -18.71 -2.10 -14.83
CA PRO A 406 -18.24 -2.00 -13.46
C PRO A 406 -18.17 -0.54 -12.99
N LEU A 407 -18.87 -0.22 -11.89
CA LEU A 407 -18.93 1.13 -11.31
C LEU A 407 -18.25 1.22 -9.93
N SER A 408 -17.57 0.18 -9.47
CA SER A 408 -16.98 0.16 -8.12
C SER A 408 -15.48 -0.01 -8.16
N SER A 409 -14.79 0.88 -7.45
CA SER A 409 -13.38 0.80 -7.15
C SER A 409 -13.07 0.12 -5.80
N ASP A 410 -14.02 -0.63 -5.22
CA ASP A 410 -13.86 -1.28 -3.91
C ASP A 410 -12.63 -2.21 -3.83
N ALA A 411 -12.19 -2.78 -4.95
CA ALA A 411 -10.97 -3.59 -5.00
C ALA A 411 -9.73 -2.79 -4.61
N ILE A 412 -9.58 -1.55 -5.09
CA ILE A 412 -8.42 -0.71 -4.76
C ILE A 412 -8.50 -0.19 -3.31
N GLU A 413 -9.70 0.14 -2.82
CA GLU A 413 -9.91 0.48 -1.41
C GLU A 413 -9.57 -0.71 -0.50
N SER A 414 -9.98 -1.92 -0.88
CA SER A 414 -9.65 -3.17 -0.19
C SER A 414 -8.14 -3.40 -0.18
N LEU A 415 -7.44 -3.14 -1.29
CA LEU A 415 -5.99 -3.25 -1.38
C LEU A 415 -5.29 -2.35 -0.36
N PHE A 416 -5.69 -1.08 -0.30
CA PHE A 416 -5.14 -0.14 0.67
C PHE A 416 -5.52 -0.49 2.11
N GLY A 417 -6.72 -1.03 2.34
CA GLY A 417 -7.17 -1.54 3.64
C GLY A 417 -6.28 -2.68 4.12
N VAL A 418 -6.08 -3.69 3.28
CA VAL A 418 -5.21 -4.85 3.57
C VAL A 418 -3.77 -4.39 3.81
N ALA A 419 -3.23 -3.50 2.98
CA ALA A 419 -1.88 -2.96 3.11
C ALA A 419 -1.65 -2.25 4.46
N LYS A 420 -2.64 -1.50 4.94
CA LYS A 420 -2.58 -0.82 6.25
C LYS A 420 -2.59 -1.79 7.42
N HIS A 421 -3.36 -2.88 7.33
CA HIS A 421 -3.46 -3.90 8.38
C HIS A 421 -2.26 -4.86 8.40
N HIS A 422 -1.73 -5.21 7.23
CA HIS A 422 -0.59 -6.11 7.07
C HIS A 422 0.73 -5.37 6.88
N GLY A 423 0.73 -4.07 7.14
CA GLY A 423 1.93 -3.24 7.19
C GLY A 423 2.95 -3.86 8.14
N VAL A 424 4.16 -3.89 7.71
CA VAL A 424 5.27 -4.52 8.40
C VAL A 424 5.70 -3.66 9.55
N GLY A 425 5.29 -4.00 10.76
CA GLY A 425 5.85 -3.47 12.00
C GLY A 425 5.80 -1.95 12.18
N GLU A 426 5.95 -1.18 11.10
CA GLU A 426 5.79 0.27 11.05
C GLU A 426 4.78 0.61 9.94
N THR A 427 3.57 0.96 10.36
CA THR A 427 2.44 1.32 9.49
C THR A 427 2.69 2.57 8.63
N GLN A 428 3.84 3.22 8.78
CA GLN A 428 4.16 4.50 8.16
C GLN A 428 5.20 4.40 7.02
N ASP A 429 5.71 3.20 6.73
CA ASP A 429 6.70 2.98 5.67
C ASP A 429 6.00 2.73 4.33
N ALA A 430 5.54 3.81 3.70
CA ALA A 430 4.79 3.76 2.44
C ALA A 430 5.56 3.01 1.35
N ALA A 431 6.87 3.20 1.25
CA ALA A 431 7.70 2.58 0.24
C ALA A 431 7.75 1.05 0.37
N ARG A 432 7.93 0.55 1.61
CA ARG A 432 7.94 -0.89 1.87
C ARG A 432 6.57 -1.53 1.75
N ILE A 433 5.51 -0.78 2.04
CA ILE A 433 4.13 -1.24 1.83
C ILE A 433 3.87 -1.34 0.33
N ALA A 434 4.20 -0.30 -0.43
CA ALA A 434 4.00 -0.26 -1.88
C ALA A 434 4.63 -1.44 -2.61
N LEU A 435 5.85 -1.86 -2.22
CA LEU A 435 6.52 -3.04 -2.77
C LEU A 435 5.73 -4.35 -2.68
N ARG A 436 4.76 -4.43 -1.79
CA ARG A 436 3.99 -5.65 -1.54
C ARG A 436 2.57 -5.59 -2.07
N LEU A 437 2.10 -4.40 -2.45
CA LEU A 437 0.74 -4.25 -2.97
C LEU A 437 0.43 -5.21 -4.12
N PRO A 438 1.32 -5.40 -5.12
CA PRO A 438 1.03 -6.33 -6.20
C PRO A 438 0.79 -7.77 -5.73
N ALA A 439 1.41 -8.19 -4.62
CA ALA A 439 1.21 -9.53 -4.08
C ALA A 439 -0.21 -9.79 -3.57
N PHE A 440 -1.00 -8.76 -3.28
CA PHE A 440 -2.38 -8.90 -2.82
C PHE A 440 -3.41 -8.97 -3.95
N CYS A 441 -3.01 -8.69 -5.19
CA CYS A 441 -3.88 -8.74 -6.36
C CYS A 441 -3.87 -10.14 -6.98
N GLY A 442 -5.00 -10.83 -7.00
CA GLY A 442 -5.11 -12.23 -7.41
C GLY A 442 -4.93 -13.23 -6.25
N LEU A 443 -5.41 -14.44 -6.42
CA LEU A 443 -5.15 -15.56 -5.50
C LEU A 443 -3.76 -16.14 -5.79
N PRO A 444 -3.00 -16.53 -4.76
CA PRO A 444 -1.71 -17.18 -4.98
C PRO A 444 -1.91 -18.57 -5.59
N THR A 445 -1.09 -18.93 -6.56
CA THR A 445 -1.08 -20.24 -7.19
C THR A 445 0.23 -20.98 -6.89
N ARG A 446 0.25 -22.29 -7.19
CA ARG A 446 1.44 -23.12 -7.01
C ARG A 446 2.52 -22.75 -8.03
N GLU A 447 2.15 -22.41 -9.25
CA GLU A 447 3.03 -21.95 -10.31
C GLU A 447 3.71 -20.62 -9.92
N GLU A 448 2.97 -19.72 -9.29
CA GLU A 448 3.54 -18.49 -8.74
C GLU A 448 4.54 -18.78 -7.60
N ALA A 449 4.25 -19.76 -6.75
CA ALA A 449 5.17 -20.17 -5.68
C ALA A 449 6.49 -20.74 -6.23
N GLU A 450 6.44 -21.47 -7.34
CA GLU A 450 7.61 -21.93 -8.08
C GLU A 450 8.41 -20.73 -8.61
N GLN A 451 7.76 -19.82 -9.32
CA GLN A 451 8.39 -18.62 -9.86
C GLN A 451 8.97 -17.68 -8.78
N VAL A 452 8.38 -17.65 -7.60
CA VAL A 452 8.93 -16.94 -6.43
C VAL A 452 10.31 -17.50 -6.05
N LEU A 453 10.52 -18.80 -6.20
CA LEU A 453 11.82 -19.44 -5.94
C LEU A 453 12.85 -19.10 -7.03
N ASP A 454 12.42 -18.88 -8.26
CA ASP A 454 13.28 -18.54 -9.40
C ASP A 454 13.76 -17.07 -9.36
N VAL A 455 13.09 -16.20 -8.61
CA VAL A 455 13.53 -14.82 -8.45
C VAL A 455 14.87 -14.79 -7.73
N SER A 456 15.93 -14.38 -8.43
CA SER A 456 17.26 -14.26 -7.86
C SER A 456 17.35 -13.23 -6.74
N VAL A 457 18.32 -13.42 -5.83
CA VAL A 457 18.61 -12.44 -4.78
C VAL A 457 19.02 -11.09 -5.37
N ALA A 458 19.80 -11.11 -6.44
CA ALA A 458 20.22 -9.89 -7.15
C ALA A 458 18.99 -9.11 -7.67
N ARG A 459 18.03 -9.80 -8.29
CA ARG A 459 16.80 -9.19 -8.78
C ARG A 459 15.95 -8.62 -7.64
N GLN A 460 15.82 -9.34 -6.55
CA GLN A 460 15.12 -8.82 -5.38
C GLN A 460 15.83 -7.58 -4.81
N GLN A 461 17.16 -7.59 -4.71
CA GLN A 461 17.95 -6.46 -4.20
C GLN A 461 17.86 -5.23 -5.11
N GLU A 462 17.82 -5.40 -6.42
CA GLU A 462 17.61 -4.33 -7.38
C GLU A 462 16.32 -3.55 -7.08
N VAL A 463 15.25 -4.25 -6.75
CA VAL A 463 13.95 -3.65 -6.42
C VAL A 463 13.90 -3.10 -4.99
N THR A 464 14.52 -3.78 -4.01
CA THR A 464 14.41 -3.42 -2.59
C THR A 464 15.56 -2.56 -2.09
N GLY A 465 16.72 -2.60 -2.73
CA GLY A 465 17.95 -1.92 -2.29
C GLY A 465 17.83 -0.42 -2.13
N PRO A 466 17.15 0.28 -3.05
CA PRO A 466 16.93 1.72 -2.92
C PRO A 466 16.04 2.14 -1.74
N ILE A 467 15.31 1.18 -1.14
CA ILE A 467 14.33 1.48 -0.09
C ILE A 467 14.96 1.28 1.29
N ILE A 468 15.26 2.38 1.94
CA ILE A 468 15.79 2.39 3.31
C ILE A 468 14.61 2.36 4.29
N SER A 469 14.61 1.38 5.21
CA SER A 469 13.56 1.30 6.24
C SER A 469 13.58 2.50 7.18
N LEU A 470 12.40 2.94 7.66
CA LEU A 470 12.30 4.02 8.64
C LEU A 470 13.16 3.77 9.89
N THR A 471 13.25 2.53 10.35
CA THR A 471 14.13 2.17 11.48
C THR A 471 15.60 2.44 11.17
N LYS A 472 16.04 2.14 9.96
CA LYS A 472 17.42 2.43 9.52
C LYS A 472 17.63 3.95 9.41
N GLN A 473 16.70 4.67 8.79
CA GLN A 473 16.72 6.13 8.70
C GLN A 473 16.79 6.78 10.09
N ARG A 474 15.96 6.33 11.05
CA ARG A 474 16.01 6.83 12.42
C ARG A 474 17.36 6.62 13.08
N ARG A 475 17.96 5.43 12.94
CA ARG A 475 19.30 5.17 13.48
C ARG A 475 20.37 6.05 12.87
N GLU A 476 20.28 6.29 11.57
CA GLU A 476 21.23 7.15 10.85
C GLU A 476 21.07 8.64 11.23
N VAL A 477 19.85 9.09 11.46
CA VAL A 477 19.56 10.49 11.82
C VAL A 477 19.82 10.76 13.31
N LEU A 478 19.25 9.93 14.21
CA LEU A 478 19.36 10.14 15.67
C LEU A 478 20.78 9.91 16.20
N GLY A 479 21.61 9.15 15.50
CA GLY A 479 23.03 8.97 15.83
C GLY A 479 23.92 10.16 15.45
N HIS A 480 23.40 11.15 14.74
CA HIS A 480 24.16 12.28 14.18
C HIS A 480 23.34 13.58 14.30
N PRO A 481 23.46 14.34 15.41
CA PRO A 481 22.70 15.57 15.64
C PRO A 481 22.78 16.58 14.48
N GLU A 482 23.97 16.71 13.85
CA GLU A 482 24.17 17.57 12.68
C GLU A 482 23.30 17.21 11.47
N ARG A 483 22.77 15.99 11.41
CA ARG A 483 21.82 15.59 10.37
C ARG A 483 20.39 16.04 10.66
N LEU A 484 20.05 16.29 11.92
CA LEU A 484 18.75 16.87 12.30
C LEU A 484 18.62 18.31 11.80
N GLU A 485 19.69 19.08 11.85
CA GLU A 485 19.72 20.45 11.33
C GLU A 485 19.48 20.48 9.80
N ARG A 486 19.99 19.48 9.07
CA ARG A 486 19.78 19.34 7.63
C ARG A 486 18.37 18.90 7.26
N LEU A 487 17.59 18.32 8.17
CA LEU A 487 16.18 17.96 7.93
C LEU A 487 15.25 19.17 7.83
N SER A 488 15.69 20.36 8.26
CA SER A 488 14.97 21.62 8.04
C SER A 488 14.90 22.01 6.56
N ILE A 489 15.78 21.44 5.73
CA ILE A 489 15.77 21.58 4.28
C ILE A 489 14.91 20.43 3.74
N THR A 490 13.81 20.73 3.09
CA THR A 490 12.84 19.82 2.48
C THR A 490 13.53 18.67 1.73
N GLN A 491 13.77 17.56 2.41
CA GLN A 491 14.18 16.34 1.75
C GLN A 491 12.92 15.64 1.22
N GLY A 492 12.77 15.62 -0.09
CA GLY A 492 11.73 14.85 -0.76
C GLY A 492 11.88 13.37 -0.42
N LEU A 493 10.75 12.69 -0.28
CA LEU A 493 10.73 11.24 -0.12
C LEU A 493 11.34 10.55 -1.35
N PRO A 494 12.09 9.45 -1.17
CA PRO A 494 12.52 8.65 -2.31
C PRO A 494 11.29 8.20 -3.09
N ARG A 495 11.28 8.48 -4.39
CA ARG A 495 10.21 8.05 -5.29
C ARG A 495 10.37 6.56 -5.54
N VAL A 496 9.43 5.77 -5.05
CA VAL A 496 9.30 4.36 -5.39
C VAL A 496 8.30 4.24 -6.52
N GLU A 497 8.65 3.51 -7.56
CA GLU A 497 7.78 3.28 -8.68
C GLU A 497 7.98 1.87 -9.23
N LEU A 498 6.89 1.10 -9.26
CA LEU A 498 6.81 -0.19 -9.88
C LEU A 498 5.78 -0.10 -11.01
N ILE A 499 6.20 -0.37 -12.23
CA ILE A 499 5.33 -0.38 -13.41
C ILE A 499 5.47 -1.75 -14.08
N ALA A 500 4.34 -2.34 -14.48
CA ALA A 500 4.33 -3.55 -15.28
C ALA A 500 5.12 -3.34 -16.58
N SER A 501 5.97 -4.29 -16.94
CA SER A 501 6.83 -4.19 -18.11
C SER A 501 6.44 -5.22 -19.17
N SER A 502 6.37 -4.81 -20.44
CA SER A 502 5.98 -5.67 -21.56
C SER A 502 7.14 -6.47 -22.19
N LYS A 503 8.39 -6.25 -21.78
CA LYS A 503 9.56 -6.83 -22.46
C LYS A 503 10.37 -7.76 -21.58
N ASN A 504 10.36 -9.02 -21.97
CA ASN A 504 11.30 -10.03 -21.53
C ASN A 504 12.63 -9.83 -22.29
N ARG A 505 13.38 -8.78 -22.00
CA ARG A 505 14.77 -8.61 -22.45
C ARG A 505 15.55 -7.83 -21.41
N SER A 506 16.67 -8.41 -21.01
CA SER A 506 17.94 -7.88 -20.49
C SER A 506 18.17 -6.35 -20.54
N ASN A 507 17.21 -5.53 -20.20
CA ASN A 507 17.45 -4.10 -20.06
C ASN A 507 17.11 -3.67 -18.63
N HIS A 508 18.16 -3.33 -17.91
CA HIS A 508 18.20 -2.83 -16.54
C HIS A 508 17.34 -1.57 -16.26
N GLN A 509 16.53 -1.12 -17.23
CA GLN A 509 15.87 0.19 -17.18
C GLN A 509 14.39 0.19 -16.77
N ASN A 510 13.70 -0.97 -16.68
CA ASN A 510 12.24 -1.00 -16.62
C ASN A 510 11.62 -1.32 -15.27
N ILE A 511 12.42 -1.57 -14.24
CA ILE A 511 11.90 -1.71 -12.87
C ILE A 511 12.68 -0.76 -11.99
N VAL A 512 11.99 0.22 -11.48
CA VAL A 512 12.54 1.23 -10.58
C VAL A 512 13.59 2.11 -11.25
N ASN A 513 13.19 3.03 -12.10
CA ASN A 513 14.00 4.20 -12.42
C ASN A 513 14.13 5.09 -11.17
N LEU A 514 14.86 4.60 -10.16
CA LEU A 514 15.11 5.30 -8.90
C LEU A 514 16.29 6.25 -9.01
N SER A 515 17.19 6.03 -9.97
CA SER A 515 18.45 6.79 -10.06
C SER A 515 18.38 8.02 -10.96
N ASN A 516 17.67 7.98 -12.08
CA ASN A 516 17.79 9.05 -13.07
C ASN A 516 16.92 10.30 -12.80
N ASN A 517 15.92 10.22 -11.92
CA ASN A 517 15.14 11.39 -11.51
C ASN A 517 15.68 12.09 -10.26
N TYR A 518 16.68 11.55 -9.60
CA TYR A 518 17.32 12.21 -8.45
C TYR A 518 18.00 13.51 -8.89
N GLU A 519 18.61 13.51 -10.06
CA GLU A 519 19.32 14.67 -10.62
C GLU A 519 18.38 15.78 -11.11
N ALA A 520 17.24 15.42 -11.67
CA ALA A 520 16.27 16.38 -12.19
C ALA A 520 15.51 17.13 -11.08
N LEU A 521 15.39 16.53 -9.89
CA LEU A 521 14.66 17.11 -8.76
C LEU A 521 15.54 17.85 -7.77
N TYR A 522 16.85 17.55 -7.69
CA TYR A 522 17.70 18.02 -6.58
C TYR A 522 18.95 18.79 -7.00
N GLY A 523 19.22 18.92 -8.30
CA GLY A 523 20.38 19.69 -8.82
C GLY A 523 21.76 19.11 -8.44
N PRO A 524 22.84 19.66 -9.03
CA PRO A 524 24.19 19.09 -8.91
C PRO A 524 24.85 19.22 -7.53
N GLN A 525 24.29 19.98 -6.60
CA GLN A 525 24.93 20.24 -5.30
C GLN A 525 24.87 19.08 -4.30
N LEU A 526 24.00 18.09 -4.50
CA LEU A 526 23.89 16.92 -3.61
C LEU A 526 24.77 15.71 -4.02
N ARG A 527 25.42 15.76 -5.17
CA ARG A 527 26.37 14.72 -5.61
C ARG A 527 27.56 14.54 -4.68
N ASN A 528 28.04 15.62 -4.04
CA ASN A 528 29.29 15.57 -3.28
C ASN A 528 29.18 15.01 -1.86
N SER A 529 27.98 14.81 -1.32
CA SER A 529 27.83 14.37 0.08
C SER A 529 27.32 12.93 0.26
N THR A 530 26.68 12.32 -0.75
CA THR A 530 26.07 10.99 -0.60
C THR A 530 26.49 9.98 -1.67
N GLY A 531 26.76 10.41 -2.90
CA GLY A 531 27.06 9.50 -4.01
C GLY A 531 28.46 8.86 -3.94
N HIS A 532 29.44 9.61 -3.47
CA HIS A 532 30.85 9.11 -3.42
C HIS A 532 31.13 8.11 -2.29
N ARG A 533 30.34 8.11 -1.20
CA ARG A 533 30.57 7.16 -0.10
C ARG A 533 29.94 5.79 -0.32
N LEU A 534 28.95 5.66 -1.18
CA LEU A 534 28.33 4.37 -1.49
C LEU A 534 29.10 3.58 -2.57
N LEU A 535 29.82 4.30 -3.45
CA LEU A 535 30.66 3.65 -4.49
C LEU A 535 32.09 3.34 -4.00
N ALA A 536 32.62 4.08 -3.01
CA ALA A 536 33.96 3.85 -2.47
C ALA A 536 34.10 2.59 -1.61
N ASN A 537 33.00 2.02 -1.12
CA ASN A 537 33.02 0.79 -0.34
C ASN A 537 32.84 -0.49 -1.18
N ALA A 538 32.71 -0.39 -2.49
CA ALA A 538 32.51 -1.53 -3.40
C ALA A 538 33.75 -1.83 -4.28
N ALA A 539 34.82 -1.04 -4.18
CA ALA A 539 36.02 -1.26 -5.01
C ALA A 539 37.29 -1.34 -4.16
N SER A 540 37.77 -2.56 -4.04
CA SER A 540 39.13 -3.09 -4.02
C SER A 540 40.04 -2.89 -2.81
N PRO A 541 40.71 -3.97 -2.41
CA PRO A 541 42.01 -3.89 -1.78
C PRO A 541 43.11 -4.14 -2.84
N GLY A 542 44.07 -3.27 -2.98
CA GLY A 542 45.30 -3.64 -3.66
C GLY A 542 45.95 -2.50 -4.44
N ARG A 543 46.88 -1.82 -3.85
CA ARG A 543 48.30 -1.70 -4.10
C ARG A 543 48.85 -0.42 -3.46
N ARG A 544 49.76 -0.66 -2.56
CA ARG A 544 50.77 0.36 -2.21
C ARG A 544 51.76 0.41 -3.35
N GLU A 545 52.07 1.58 -3.83
CA GLU A 545 53.36 1.87 -4.37
C GLU A 545 53.85 3.19 -3.79
N THR A 546 55.02 3.08 -3.22
CA THR A 546 55.90 4.11 -2.69
C THR A 546 56.42 4.97 -3.83
N ALA A 547 56.40 6.30 -3.65
CA ALA A 547 57.41 7.14 -4.26
C ALA A 547 57.70 8.32 -3.30
N LEU A 548 58.90 8.31 -2.81
CA LEU A 548 59.65 9.38 -2.22
C LEU A 548 59.99 10.45 -3.30
N THR A 549 60.34 11.59 -2.79
CA THR A 549 61.11 12.74 -3.33
C THR A 549 60.25 13.88 -3.88
N SER A 550 60.38 14.93 -3.31
CA SER A 550 61.14 16.08 -2.96
C SER A 550 60.25 17.20 -2.45
#